data_33cbe71844ca99fad19c8148bd01358e
#
_entry.id   33cbe71844ca99fad19c8148bd01358e
#
_cell.length_a   1.000
_cell.length_b   1.000
_cell.length_c   1.000
_cell.angle_alpha   90.00
_cell.angle_beta   90.00
_cell.angle_gamma   90.00
#
_symmetry.space_group_name_H-M   'P 1'
#
loop_
_entity.id
_entity.type
_entity.pdbx_description
1 polymer ?
#
loop_
_entity_poly.entity_id
_entity_poly.type
_entity_poly.pdbx_seq_one_letter_code
_entity_poly.pdbx_strand_id
1 'polypeptide(L)'
;MTKSNKGNIEKIALTTNWPVGPVNVYLIYGEKLTLVDTGLKSEKTWRELNGSLNKLGFTIQDIEQIVITHHHSDHAGMLDWILKENSIPVYAHEHAAPYLKRERHYLRWSDLFFKQLFYEFGVPRELIDHVPRKDRNRKPIEAFDLKIVSEGEQIPNLHGWTVLETKGHSQDHISLVHEESQTFICGDHIIKGMPAGIFIDAPIVGRERAKPLLQYMESLNRCFTLNIAKTFSGHGPVIHNLTEVIQEQLRRIEHRAKRVKRVLANHCITGFDIIQLLYSKRYKQSLGLFVSETLSMLDLLIERKEVLAHKRNGILFYRLVK
;
A
#
# COMPACT_ATOMS: atom_id res chain seq x y z
N MET A 1 -14.17 23.06 19.31
CA MET A 1 -13.23 23.48 18.22
C MET A 1 -13.57 24.90 17.79
N THR A 2 -12.60 25.80 17.75
CA THR A 2 -12.84 27.15 17.23
C THR A 2 -12.96 27.09 15.70
N LYS A 3 -13.82 27.94 15.10
CA LYS A 3 -14.05 28.02 13.62
C LYS A 3 -12.76 28.17 12.79
N SER A 4 -11.65 28.58 13.42
CA SER A 4 -10.34 28.83 12.80
C SER A 4 -9.59 27.57 12.36
N ASN A 5 -9.94 26.38 12.85
CA ASN A 5 -9.18 25.15 12.58
C ASN A 5 -9.86 24.16 11.62
N LYS A 6 -11.08 24.42 11.15
CA LYS A 6 -11.75 23.51 10.21
C LYS A 6 -10.95 23.42 8.90
N GLY A 7 -10.65 22.19 8.49
CA GLY A 7 -9.88 21.87 7.27
C GLY A 7 -8.36 21.85 7.43
N ASN A 8 -7.82 22.20 8.60
CA ASN A 8 -6.39 22.04 8.87
C ASN A 8 -6.01 20.56 8.99
N ILE A 9 -4.80 20.26 8.53
CA ILE A 9 -4.20 18.91 8.60
C ILE A 9 -2.93 19.02 9.41
N GLU A 10 -2.83 18.17 10.44
CA GLU A 10 -1.60 18.00 11.20
C GLU A 10 -0.94 16.69 10.83
N LYS A 11 0.35 16.76 10.44
CA LYS A 11 1.16 15.59 10.14
C LYS A 11 1.86 15.11 11.39
N ILE A 12 1.66 13.85 11.74
CA ILE A 12 2.34 13.15 12.82
C ILE A 12 3.24 12.08 12.22
N ALA A 13 4.56 12.23 12.35
CA ALA A 13 5.52 11.24 11.87
C ALA A 13 5.82 10.23 12.98
N LEU A 14 5.61 8.95 12.69
CA LEU A 14 5.78 7.85 13.63
C LEU A 14 6.93 6.94 13.17
N THR A 15 7.76 6.51 14.12
CA THR A 15 8.96 5.71 13.81
C THR A 15 8.59 4.35 13.22
N THR A 16 9.26 3.99 12.12
CA THR A 16 9.37 2.59 11.67
C THR A 16 10.84 2.20 11.65
N ASN A 17 11.13 0.90 11.71
CA ASN A 17 12.48 0.38 11.53
C ASN A 17 12.75 -0.04 10.08
N TRP A 18 11.97 0.46 9.14
CA TRP A 18 12.04 0.09 7.73
C TRP A 18 12.83 1.11 6.91
N PRO A 19 13.44 0.66 5.80
CA PRO A 19 14.23 1.55 4.94
C PRO A 19 13.45 2.73 4.35
N VAL A 20 12.12 2.63 4.30
CA VAL A 20 11.24 3.71 3.83
C VAL A 20 11.21 4.90 4.79
N GLY A 21 11.63 4.70 6.05
CA GLY A 21 11.64 5.72 7.10
C GLY A 21 10.34 5.79 7.90
N PRO A 22 10.13 6.88 8.64
CA PRO A 22 8.92 7.09 9.44
C PRO A 22 7.66 7.05 8.57
N VAL A 23 6.57 6.52 9.12
CA VAL A 23 5.23 6.61 8.53
C VAL A 23 4.55 7.89 9.02
N ASN A 24 3.84 8.55 8.13
CA ASN A 24 3.05 9.73 8.45
C ASN A 24 1.58 9.31 8.64
N VAL A 25 1.02 9.69 9.77
CA VAL A 25 -0.42 9.69 10.00
C VAL A 25 -0.91 11.12 10.05
N TYR A 26 -2.18 11.35 9.76
CA TYR A 26 -2.70 12.70 9.62
C TYR A 26 -3.93 12.91 10.51
N LEU A 27 -3.95 14.02 11.23
CA LEU A 27 -5.11 14.46 11.98
C LEU A 27 -5.81 15.57 11.19
N ILE A 28 -7.07 15.34 10.81
CA ILE A 28 -7.88 16.30 10.05
C ILE A 28 -8.93 16.87 10.97
N TYR A 29 -9.00 18.22 11.00
CA TYR A 29 -9.99 18.98 11.75
C TYR A 29 -11.26 19.16 10.90
N GLY A 30 -12.17 18.18 10.96
CA GLY A 30 -13.50 18.23 10.34
C GLY A 30 -14.60 18.64 11.30
N GLU A 31 -15.84 18.25 11.01
CA GLU A 31 -16.92 18.23 12.02
C GLU A 31 -16.60 17.19 13.09
N LYS A 32 -15.94 16.12 12.69
CA LYS A 32 -15.32 15.13 13.57
C LYS A 32 -13.80 15.17 13.43
N LEU A 33 -13.11 15.04 14.56
CA LEU A 33 -11.67 14.87 14.58
C LEU A 33 -11.32 13.51 13.99
N THR A 34 -10.67 13.52 12.82
CA THR A 34 -10.41 12.31 12.03
C THR A 34 -8.94 11.98 12.00
N LEU A 35 -8.59 10.75 12.35
CA LEU A 35 -7.25 10.21 12.17
C LEU A 35 -7.18 9.44 10.84
N VAL A 36 -6.26 9.80 9.96
CA VAL A 36 -5.93 9.04 8.73
C VAL A 36 -4.69 8.22 8.99
N ASP A 37 -4.84 6.90 8.91
CA ASP A 37 -3.91 5.85 9.30
C ASP A 37 -3.56 5.84 10.80
N THR A 38 -2.94 4.76 11.27
CA THR A 38 -2.73 4.53 12.70
C THR A 38 -1.27 4.29 13.07
N GLY A 39 -0.40 4.06 12.11
CA GLY A 39 1.01 3.75 12.35
C GLY A 39 1.30 2.28 12.66
N LEU A 40 2.60 1.96 12.73
CA LEU A 40 3.10 0.61 13.03
C LEU A 40 2.84 0.25 14.49
N LYS A 41 2.36 -0.97 14.74
CA LYS A 41 2.07 -1.45 16.11
C LYS A 41 3.35 -1.69 16.91
N SER A 42 3.69 -0.77 17.80
CA SER A 42 4.75 -0.91 18.79
C SER A 42 4.51 0.06 19.97
N GLU A 43 5.05 -0.28 21.15
CA GLU A 43 5.01 0.60 22.32
C GLU A 43 5.66 1.97 22.07
N LYS A 44 6.72 2.00 21.25
CA LYS A 44 7.38 3.24 20.87
C LYS A 44 6.44 4.13 20.06
N THR A 45 5.86 3.57 18.99
CA THR A 45 4.97 4.28 18.08
C THR A 45 3.69 4.75 18.79
N TRP A 46 3.18 3.93 19.72
CA TRP A 46 2.04 4.31 20.56
C TRP A 46 2.35 5.54 21.42
N ARG A 47 3.52 5.56 22.08
CA ARG A 47 3.95 6.73 22.87
C ARG A 47 4.19 7.96 22.00
N GLU A 48 4.73 7.80 20.79
CA GLU A 48 4.92 8.89 19.83
C GLU A 48 3.58 9.49 19.39
N LEU A 49 2.59 8.65 19.06
CA LEU A 49 1.24 9.10 18.68
C LEU A 49 0.59 9.87 19.82
N ASN A 50 0.51 9.29 21.03
CA ASN A 50 -0.07 9.96 22.20
C ASN A 50 0.65 11.26 22.54
N GLY A 51 1.98 11.27 22.53
CA GLY A 51 2.77 12.48 22.79
C GLY A 51 2.55 13.57 21.77
N SER A 52 2.31 13.22 20.50
CA SER A 52 1.99 14.18 19.44
C SER A 52 0.58 14.73 19.59
N LEU A 53 -0.40 13.88 19.87
CA LEU A 53 -1.78 14.30 20.15
C LEU A 53 -1.82 15.25 21.36
N ASN A 54 -1.15 14.91 22.46
CA ASN A 54 -1.10 15.75 23.65
C ASN A 54 -0.51 17.15 23.37
N LYS A 55 0.53 17.25 22.52
CA LYS A 55 1.09 18.55 22.11
C LYS A 55 0.09 19.39 21.32
N LEU A 56 -0.83 18.74 20.62
CA LEU A 56 -1.91 19.39 19.86
C LEU A 56 -3.15 19.66 20.75
N GLY A 57 -3.12 19.26 22.03
CA GLY A 57 -4.23 19.43 22.98
C GLY A 57 -5.29 18.35 22.90
N PHE A 58 -4.95 17.17 22.34
CA PHE A 58 -5.85 16.03 22.17
C PHE A 58 -5.31 14.77 22.84
N THR A 59 -6.21 13.81 23.01
CA THR A 59 -5.94 12.45 23.46
C THR A 59 -6.48 11.47 22.42
N ILE A 60 -6.22 10.18 22.57
CA ILE A 60 -6.82 9.14 21.73
C ILE A 60 -8.36 9.15 21.81
N GLN A 61 -8.90 9.50 22.97
CA GLN A 61 -10.35 9.55 23.20
C GLN A 61 -11.05 10.72 22.45
N ASP A 62 -10.30 11.73 22.02
CA ASP A 62 -10.83 12.85 21.24
C ASP A 62 -10.96 12.53 19.75
N ILE A 63 -10.33 11.44 19.29
CA ILE A 63 -10.50 10.98 17.91
C ILE A 63 -11.89 10.39 17.75
N GLU A 64 -12.65 10.89 16.77
CA GLU A 64 -14.05 10.53 16.59
C GLU A 64 -14.30 9.59 15.41
N GLN A 65 -13.31 9.46 14.51
CA GLN A 65 -13.34 8.49 13.39
C GLN A 65 -11.94 8.26 12.83
N ILE A 66 -11.76 7.13 12.15
CA ILE A 66 -10.51 6.74 11.49
C ILE A 66 -10.76 6.48 10.01
N VAL A 67 -9.84 6.91 9.15
CA VAL A 67 -9.76 6.48 7.75
C VAL A 67 -8.48 5.69 7.57
N ILE A 68 -8.57 4.48 7.03
CA ILE A 68 -7.41 3.66 6.68
C ILE A 68 -7.19 3.74 5.18
N THR A 69 -6.03 4.24 4.77
CA THR A 69 -5.66 4.33 3.35
C THR A 69 -5.47 2.95 2.74
N HIS A 70 -4.84 2.02 3.47
CA HIS A 70 -4.65 0.63 3.09
C HIS A 70 -4.21 -0.25 4.28
N HIS A 71 -4.24 -1.57 4.09
CA HIS A 71 -4.10 -2.55 5.19
C HIS A 71 -2.67 -2.78 5.69
N HIS A 72 -1.63 -2.18 5.11
CA HIS A 72 -0.25 -2.45 5.54
C HIS A 72 -0.03 -2.10 7.01
N SER A 73 0.89 -2.84 7.62
CA SER A 73 1.04 -2.83 9.09
C SER A 73 1.57 -1.53 9.68
N ASP A 74 2.18 -0.68 8.90
CA ASP A 74 2.60 0.68 9.29
C ASP A 74 1.49 1.71 9.15
N HIS A 75 0.41 1.40 8.45
CA HIS A 75 -0.78 2.25 8.30
C HIS A 75 -1.93 1.80 9.22
N ALA A 76 -2.20 0.51 9.30
CA ALA A 76 -3.30 -0.05 10.08
C ALA A 76 -2.86 -0.77 11.38
N GLY A 77 -1.57 -0.68 11.72
CA GLY A 77 -0.98 -1.53 12.76
C GLY A 77 -1.52 -1.34 14.16
N MET A 78 -1.77 -0.09 14.57
CA MET A 78 -2.29 0.22 15.91
C MET A 78 -3.82 0.33 15.99
N LEU A 79 -4.53 0.01 14.91
CA LEU A 79 -5.99 0.10 14.86
C LEU A 79 -6.66 -0.60 16.06
N ASP A 80 -6.25 -1.82 16.39
CA ASP A 80 -6.81 -2.57 17.51
C ASP A 80 -6.48 -1.95 18.90
N TRP A 81 -5.40 -1.20 19.03
CA TRP A 81 -5.10 -0.48 20.27
C TRP A 81 -5.96 0.77 20.41
N ILE A 82 -6.12 1.53 19.33
CA ILE A 82 -6.98 2.72 19.35
C ILE A 82 -8.44 2.33 19.61
N LEU A 83 -8.93 1.27 18.96
CA LEU A 83 -10.31 0.80 19.13
C LEU A 83 -10.61 0.23 20.52
N LYS A 84 -9.60 -0.19 21.28
CA LYS A 84 -9.77 -0.55 22.70
C LYS A 84 -9.97 0.66 23.60
N GLU A 85 -9.30 1.76 23.28
CA GLU A 85 -9.43 3.02 24.04
C GLU A 85 -10.68 3.80 23.65
N ASN A 86 -11.09 3.71 22.39
CA ASN A 86 -12.20 4.48 21.86
C ASN A 86 -12.95 3.72 20.74
N SER A 87 -14.20 3.36 20.97
CA SER A 87 -15.04 2.65 20.00
C SER A 87 -15.63 3.64 18.97
N ILE A 88 -14.96 3.78 17.83
CA ILE A 88 -15.25 4.75 16.78
C ILE A 88 -15.37 4.10 15.40
N PRO A 89 -16.10 4.71 14.44
CA PRO A 89 -16.18 4.18 13.09
C PRO A 89 -14.82 4.24 12.37
N VAL A 90 -14.56 3.19 11.58
CA VAL A 90 -13.37 3.06 10.73
C VAL A 90 -13.82 2.99 9.28
N TYR A 91 -13.32 3.88 8.46
CA TYR A 91 -13.59 3.94 7.02
C TYR A 91 -12.43 3.32 6.26
N ALA A 92 -12.70 2.38 5.36
CA ALA A 92 -11.69 1.74 4.52
C ALA A 92 -12.33 1.16 3.26
N HIS A 93 -11.51 0.86 2.26
CA HIS A 93 -11.95 0.12 1.07
C HIS A 93 -12.37 -1.32 1.42
N GLU A 94 -13.31 -1.91 0.64
CA GLU A 94 -13.81 -3.27 0.89
C GLU A 94 -12.70 -4.34 0.96
N HIS A 95 -11.68 -4.22 0.11
CA HIS A 95 -10.56 -5.15 0.07
C HIS A 95 -9.65 -5.08 1.32
N ALA A 96 -9.73 -4.01 2.13
CA ALA A 96 -9.04 -3.93 3.41
C ALA A 96 -9.71 -4.79 4.48
N ALA A 97 -11.02 -5.02 4.37
CA ALA A 97 -11.82 -5.67 5.42
C ALA A 97 -11.25 -7.00 5.93
N PRO A 98 -10.87 -7.98 5.07
CA PRO A 98 -10.38 -9.27 5.55
C PRO A 98 -9.03 -9.15 6.29
N TYR A 99 -8.20 -8.16 5.93
CA TYR A 99 -6.94 -7.87 6.62
C TYR A 99 -7.17 -7.16 7.95
N LEU A 100 -7.99 -6.10 7.97
CA LEU A 100 -8.30 -5.32 9.17
C LEU A 100 -9.02 -6.18 10.22
N LYS A 101 -9.96 -7.02 9.80
CA LYS A 101 -10.67 -7.97 10.67
C LYS A 101 -9.84 -9.21 11.01
N ARG A 102 -8.70 -9.41 10.33
CA ARG A 102 -7.84 -10.61 10.47
C ARG A 102 -8.64 -11.90 10.25
N GLU A 103 -9.40 -11.95 9.17
CA GLU A 103 -10.27 -13.08 8.83
C GLU A 103 -9.44 -14.33 8.54
N ARG A 104 -9.54 -15.34 9.42
CA ARG A 104 -8.67 -16.53 9.38
C ARG A 104 -8.78 -17.31 8.07
N HIS A 105 -9.97 -17.41 7.48
CA HIS A 105 -10.16 -18.13 6.22
C HIS A 105 -9.44 -17.41 5.07
N TYR A 106 -9.54 -16.07 4.98
CA TYR A 106 -8.85 -15.29 3.97
C TYR A 106 -7.32 -15.32 4.16
N LEU A 107 -6.82 -15.22 5.38
CA LEU A 107 -5.38 -15.30 5.66
C LEU A 107 -4.81 -16.69 5.29
N ARG A 108 -5.57 -17.77 5.51
CA ARG A 108 -5.19 -19.12 5.04
C ARG A 108 -5.19 -19.22 3.52
N TRP A 109 -6.22 -18.68 2.87
CA TRP A 109 -6.29 -18.61 1.41
C TRP A 109 -5.11 -17.83 0.84
N SER A 110 -4.81 -16.67 1.39
CA SER A 110 -3.66 -15.85 1.01
C SER A 110 -2.34 -16.62 1.11
N ASP A 111 -2.13 -17.40 2.18
CA ASP A 111 -0.95 -18.24 2.33
C ASP A 111 -0.83 -19.31 1.23
N LEU A 112 -1.94 -19.95 0.87
CA LEU A 112 -1.96 -20.96 -0.20
C LEU A 112 -1.69 -20.32 -1.55
N PHE A 113 -2.32 -19.18 -1.80
CA PHE A 113 -2.11 -18.40 -3.02
C PHE A 113 -0.63 -18.02 -3.19
N PHE A 114 0.03 -17.46 -2.17
CA PHE A 114 1.44 -17.08 -2.28
C PHE A 114 2.37 -18.28 -2.41
N LYS A 115 2.08 -19.41 -1.77
CA LYS A 115 2.85 -20.64 -1.98
C LYS A 115 2.78 -21.10 -3.43
N GLN A 116 1.59 -21.12 -4.02
CA GLN A 116 1.39 -21.50 -5.41
C GLN A 116 2.06 -20.50 -6.36
N LEU A 117 1.89 -19.19 -6.11
CA LEU A 117 2.50 -18.12 -6.89
C LEU A 117 4.04 -18.26 -6.92
N PHE A 118 4.65 -18.46 -5.76
CA PHE A 118 6.11 -18.61 -5.64
C PHE A 118 6.60 -19.87 -6.35
N TYR A 119 5.89 -20.99 -6.22
CA TYR A 119 6.18 -22.20 -6.95
C TYR A 119 6.13 -21.99 -8.46
N GLU A 120 5.05 -21.39 -8.98
CA GLU A 120 4.91 -21.08 -10.40
C GLU A 120 5.98 -20.11 -10.90
N PHE A 121 6.46 -19.25 -10.04
CA PHE A 121 7.53 -18.29 -10.34
C PHE A 121 8.93 -18.90 -10.34
N GLY A 122 9.05 -20.19 -9.95
CA GLY A 122 10.30 -20.95 -9.92
C GLY A 122 11.09 -20.80 -8.63
N VAL A 123 10.48 -20.30 -7.55
CA VAL A 123 11.13 -20.20 -6.24
C VAL A 123 11.34 -21.61 -5.66
N PRO A 124 12.55 -21.96 -5.18
CA PRO A 124 12.81 -23.23 -4.51
C PRO A 124 11.91 -23.45 -3.29
N ARG A 125 11.45 -24.69 -3.07
CA ARG A 125 10.54 -25.05 -1.97
C ARG A 125 11.09 -24.65 -0.61
N GLU A 126 12.38 -24.85 -0.40
CA GLU A 126 13.05 -24.48 0.86
C GLU A 126 12.90 -23.00 1.19
N LEU A 127 12.94 -22.13 0.18
CA LEU A 127 12.72 -20.70 0.37
C LEU A 127 11.26 -20.35 0.59
N ILE A 128 10.33 -21.04 -0.07
CA ILE A 128 8.88 -20.82 0.11
C ILE A 128 8.47 -21.14 1.56
N ASP A 129 9.00 -22.19 2.14
CA ASP A 129 8.64 -22.60 3.51
C ASP A 129 9.21 -21.67 4.58
N HIS A 130 10.26 -20.91 4.26
CA HIS A 130 10.87 -19.91 5.15
C HIS A 130 10.30 -18.50 5.00
N VAL A 131 9.39 -18.25 4.07
CA VAL A 131 8.74 -16.93 3.96
C VAL A 131 7.93 -16.66 5.23
N PRO A 132 8.23 -15.56 5.96
CA PRO A 132 7.48 -15.23 7.16
C PRO A 132 5.99 -15.07 6.84
N ARG A 133 5.17 -15.83 7.54
CA ARG A 133 3.71 -15.75 7.42
C ARG A 133 3.23 -14.66 8.34
N LYS A 134 2.92 -13.51 7.78
CA LYS A 134 2.41 -12.38 8.54
C LYS A 134 1.07 -12.73 9.16
N ASP A 135 0.91 -12.36 10.44
CA ASP A 135 -0.35 -12.31 11.20
C ASP A 135 -1.07 -13.62 11.54
N ARG A 136 -0.51 -14.81 11.29
CA ARG A 136 -1.17 -16.09 11.67
C ARG A 136 -1.49 -16.23 13.16
N ASN A 137 -0.68 -15.63 14.02
CA ASN A 137 -0.82 -15.74 15.48
C ASN A 137 -1.56 -14.54 16.10
N ARG A 138 -1.93 -13.54 15.32
CA ARG A 138 -2.71 -12.43 15.81
C ARG A 138 -4.17 -12.86 15.96
N LYS A 139 -4.76 -12.53 17.11
CA LYS A 139 -6.20 -12.73 17.31
C LYS A 139 -6.97 -11.84 16.33
N PRO A 140 -8.13 -12.31 15.81
CA PRO A 140 -9.05 -11.41 15.13
C PRO A 140 -9.30 -10.17 15.98
N ILE A 141 -9.50 -9.02 15.35
CA ILE A 141 -9.97 -7.85 16.08
C ILE A 141 -11.43 -8.13 16.44
N GLU A 142 -11.81 -7.85 17.68
CA GLU A 142 -13.22 -7.89 18.10
C GLU A 142 -14.05 -7.04 17.14
N ALA A 143 -15.34 -7.36 17.00
CA ALA A 143 -16.21 -6.64 16.07
C ALA A 143 -16.12 -5.14 16.29
N PHE A 144 -15.78 -4.40 15.25
CA PHE A 144 -15.70 -2.95 15.24
C PHE A 144 -16.53 -2.38 14.07
N ASP A 145 -16.89 -1.12 14.16
CA ASP A 145 -17.73 -0.45 13.17
C ASP A 145 -16.92 -0.09 11.92
N LEU A 146 -16.73 -1.09 11.03
CA LEU A 146 -16.08 -0.88 9.73
C LEU A 146 -17.12 -0.41 8.70
N LYS A 147 -16.91 0.79 8.18
CA LYS A 147 -17.68 1.40 7.09
C LYS A 147 -16.87 1.29 5.80
N ILE A 148 -17.46 0.66 4.81
CA ILE A 148 -16.84 0.57 3.48
C ILE A 148 -17.04 1.89 2.74
N VAL A 149 -15.96 2.35 2.11
CA VAL A 149 -15.96 3.52 1.22
C VAL A 149 -15.35 3.15 -0.14
N SER A 150 -15.86 3.80 -1.17
CA SER A 150 -15.53 3.52 -2.57
C SER A 150 -15.21 4.82 -3.32
N GLU A 151 -14.75 4.68 -4.53
CA GLU A 151 -14.46 5.78 -5.46
C GLU A 151 -15.58 6.83 -5.51
N GLY A 152 -15.22 8.09 -5.36
CA GLY A 152 -16.12 9.24 -5.44
C GLY A 152 -16.98 9.50 -4.20
N GLU A 153 -16.98 8.61 -3.22
CA GLU A 153 -17.72 8.82 -1.97
C GLU A 153 -17.03 9.87 -1.07
N GLN A 154 -17.80 10.65 -0.37
CA GLN A 154 -17.30 11.56 0.65
C GLN A 154 -17.14 10.85 1.99
N ILE A 155 -16.08 11.17 2.71
CA ILE A 155 -15.92 10.71 4.10
C ILE A 155 -16.92 11.48 4.98
N PRO A 156 -17.84 10.81 5.69
CA PRO A 156 -18.79 11.47 6.57
C PRO A 156 -18.11 12.40 7.59
N ASN A 157 -18.69 13.59 7.81
CA ASN A 157 -18.19 14.63 8.72
C ASN A 157 -16.81 15.23 8.33
N LEU A 158 -16.30 14.90 7.14
CA LEU A 158 -15.16 15.55 6.50
C LEU A 158 -15.61 16.21 5.19
N HIS A 159 -16.22 17.38 5.29
CA HIS A 159 -16.73 18.09 4.12
C HIS A 159 -15.66 18.34 3.06
N GLY A 160 -15.99 18.05 1.81
CA GLY A 160 -15.13 18.25 0.66
C GLY A 160 -14.07 17.19 0.46
N TRP A 161 -13.90 16.24 1.38
CA TRP A 161 -12.98 15.13 1.22
C TRP A 161 -13.63 13.95 0.50
N THR A 162 -13.14 13.67 -0.69
CA THR A 162 -13.62 12.60 -1.57
C THR A 162 -12.59 11.48 -1.68
N VAL A 163 -13.08 10.25 -1.67
CA VAL A 163 -12.27 9.04 -1.85
C VAL A 163 -11.87 8.91 -3.32
N LEU A 164 -10.60 8.68 -3.56
CA LEU A 164 -10.01 8.28 -4.84
C LEU A 164 -9.38 6.91 -4.68
N GLU A 165 -9.85 5.89 -5.41
CA GLU A 165 -9.20 4.60 -5.43
C GLU A 165 -7.88 4.69 -6.20
N THR A 166 -6.77 4.49 -5.51
CA THR A 166 -5.40 4.58 -6.04
C THR A 166 -4.70 3.23 -5.96
N LYS A 167 -5.33 2.23 -6.58
CA LYS A 167 -4.85 0.84 -6.59
C LYS A 167 -3.47 0.71 -7.22
N GLY A 168 -2.72 -0.30 -6.77
CA GLY A 168 -1.43 -0.68 -7.33
C GLY A 168 -0.35 -0.88 -6.28
N HIS A 169 -0.23 0.01 -5.28
CA HIS A 169 0.57 -0.27 -4.10
C HIS A 169 -0.01 -1.45 -3.31
N SER A 170 -1.31 -1.43 -3.09
CA SER A 170 -2.15 -2.55 -2.65
C SER A 170 -3.51 -2.47 -3.33
N GLN A 171 -4.32 -3.55 -3.23
CA GLN A 171 -5.62 -3.62 -3.90
C GLN A 171 -6.72 -2.83 -3.19
N ASP A 172 -6.52 -2.53 -1.92
CA ASP A 172 -7.41 -1.76 -1.06
C ASP A 172 -7.01 -0.29 -0.93
N HIS A 173 -5.99 0.17 -1.69
CA HIS A 173 -5.44 1.50 -1.51
C HIS A 173 -6.41 2.59 -1.95
N ILE A 174 -6.73 3.49 -1.02
CA ILE A 174 -7.47 4.72 -1.25
C ILE A 174 -6.64 5.94 -0.89
N SER A 175 -6.94 7.03 -1.56
CA SER A 175 -6.44 8.38 -1.26
C SER A 175 -7.61 9.29 -0.98
N LEU A 176 -7.36 10.45 -0.39
CA LEU A 176 -8.37 11.46 -0.11
C LEU A 176 -8.02 12.75 -0.83
N VAL A 177 -8.99 13.31 -1.55
CA VAL A 177 -8.85 14.58 -2.29
C VAL A 177 -9.79 15.61 -1.71
N HIS A 178 -9.28 16.82 -1.47
CA HIS A 178 -10.08 18.00 -1.15
C HIS A 178 -9.83 19.06 -2.22
N GLU A 179 -10.74 19.17 -3.17
CA GLU A 179 -10.56 19.99 -4.37
C GLU A 179 -10.45 21.48 -4.06
N GLU A 180 -11.30 22.01 -3.17
CA GLU A 180 -11.32 23.43 -2.82
C GLU A 180 -9.98 23.91 -2.25
N SER A 181 -9.36 23.12 -1.35
CA SER A 181 -8.04 23.44 -0.79
C SER A 181 -6.86 22.90 -1.62
N GLN A 182 -7.15 22.24 -2.75
CA GLN A 182 -6.15 21.59 -3.62
C GLN A 182 -5.21 20.65 -2.84
N THR A 183 -5.79 19.88 -1.92
CA THR A 183 -5.07 19.00 -1.00
C THR A 183 -5.33 17.54 -1.30
N PHE A 184 -4.27 16.73 -1.22
CA PHE A 184 -4.30 15.31 -1.51
C PHE A 184 -3.57 14.52 -0.42
N ILE A 185 -4.24 13.58 0.24
CA ILE A 185 -3.63 12.61 1.15
C ILE A 185 -3.55 11.30 0.38
N CYS A 186 -2.36 10.88 0.00
CA CYS A 186 -2.17 9.82 -0.98
C CYS A 186 -1.64 8.51 -0.40
N GLY A 187 -1.58 8.35 0.93
CA GLY A 187 -0.97 7.17 1.54
C GLY A 187 0.37 6.84 0.87
N ASP A 188 0.56 5.57 0.51
CA ASP A 188 1.78 5.08 -0.13
C ASP A 188 1.71 5.05 -1.67
N HIS A 189 0.66 5.65 -2.24
CA HIS A 189 0.56 5.74 -3.69
C HIS A 189 1.70 6.57 -4.31
N ILE A 190 2.04 7.71 -3.69
CA ILE A 190 3.11 8.60 -4.20
C ILE A 190 4.03 8.98 -3.04
N ILE A 191 5.32 8.59 -3.14
CA ILE A 191 6.36 8.91 -2.17
C ILE A 191 7.49 9.65 -2.90
N LYS A 192 7.86 10.83 -2.39
CA LYS A 192 8.95 11.65 -2.99
C LYS A 192 10.31 10.99 -2.74
N GLY A 193 11.10 10.89 -3.80
CA GLY A 193 12.49 10.37 -3.73
C GLY A 193 12.61 8.85 -3.70
N MET A 194 11.52 8.12 -3.52
CA MET A 194 11.52 6.65 -3.48
C MET A 194 10.44 6.08 -4.41
N PRO A 195 10.67 4.90 -4.99
CA PRO A 195 9.59 4.21 -5.68
C PRO A 195 8.55 3.76 -4.66
N ALA A 196 7.28 3.91 -4.95
CA ALA A 196 6.25 3.20 -4.21
C ALA A 196 6.48 1.68 -4.39
N GLY A 197 6.38 0.94 -3.31
CA GLY A 197 6.39 -0.52 -3.37
C GLY A 197 5.16 -0.99 -4.14
N ILE A 198 5.34 -1.96 -5.02
CA ILE A 198 4.22 -2.60 -5.71
C ILE A 198 4.07 -4.00 -5.14
N PHE A 199 2.98 -4.23 -4.41
CA PHE A 199 2.73 -5.51 -3.77
C PHE A 199 1.62 -6.28 -4.47
N ILE A 200 1.79 -7.59 -4.54
CA ILE A 200 0.74 -8.50 -4.97
C ILE A 200 -0.07 -8.87 -3.74
N ASP A 201 -1.36 -8.66 -3.80
CA ASP A 201 -2.30 -9.17 -2.82
C ASP A 201 -2.94 -10.46 -3.30
N ALA A 202 -3.30 -11.33 -2.37
CA ALA A 202 -4.11 -12.49 -2.71
C ALA A 202 -5.49 -12.01 -3.19
N PRO A 203 -5.99 -12.54 -4.32
CA PRO A 203 -7.31 -12.16 -4.80
C PRO A 203 -8.40 -12.65 -3.83
N ILE A 204 -9.56 -12.02 -3.88
CA ILE A 204 -10.77 -12.60 -3.28
C ILE A 204 -10.99 -13.98 -3.92
N VAL A 205 -11.39 -14.95 -3.12
CA VAL A 205 -11.61 -16.34 -3.58
C VAL A 205 -12.48 -16.37 -4.85
N GLY A 206 -11.98 -17.06 -5.87
CA GLY A 206 -12.67 -17.19 -7.16
C GLY A 206 -12.40 -16.04 -8.14
N ARG A 207 -11.59 -15.05 -7.79
CA ARG A 207 -11.17 -13.97 -8.71
C ARG A 207 -9.74 -14.19 -9.20
N GLU A 208 -9.44 -13.65 -10.38
CA GLU A 208 -8.08 -13.64 -10.90
C GLU A 208 -7.18 -12.68 -10.11
N ARG A 209 -5.87 -12.93 -10.18
CA ARG A 209 -4.86 -12.04 -9.60
C ARG A 209 -4.86 -10.71 -10.34
N ALA A 210 -4.90 -9.64 -9.59
CA ALA A 210 -4.71 -8.30 -10.14
C ALA A 210 -3.28 -8.13 -10.72
N LYS A 211 -3.13 -7.20 -11.66
CA LYS A 211 -1.84 -6.75 -12.20
C LYS A 211 -1.49 -5.39 -11.58
N PRO A 212 -0.88 -5.37 -10.38
CA PRO A 212 -0.83 -4.16 -9.56
C PRO A 212 -0.01 -3.02 -10.20
N LEU A 213 1.04 -3.31 -10.96
CA LEU A 213 1.80 -2.25 -11.62
C LEU A 213 1.01 -1.55 -12.73
N LEU A 214 0.17 -2.27 -13.47
CA LEU A 214 -0.70 -1.65 -14.48
C LEU A 214 -1.73 -0.74 -13.81
N GLN A 215 -2.36 -1.21 -12.73
CA GLN A 215 -3.27 -0.39 -11.92
C GLN A 215 -2.57 0.83 -11.32
N TYR A 216 -1.33 0.65 -10.82
CA TYR A 216 -0.53 1.75 -10.29
C TYR A 216 -0.26 2.84 -11.33
N MET A 217 0.12 2.44 -12.55
CA MET A 217 0.34 3.39 -13.65
C MET A 217 -0.93 4.11 -14.07
N GLU A 218 -2.06 3.40 -14.10
CA GLU A 218 -3.38 4.01 -14.35
C GLU A 218 -3.73 5.02 -13.25
N SER A 219 -3.56 4.65 -11.98
CA SER A 219 -3.78 5.55 -10.84
C SER A 219 -2.88 6.77 -10.87
N LEU A 220 -1.59 6.62 -11.24
CA LEU A 220 -0.68 7.76 -11.42
C LEU A 220 -1.16 8.71 -12.53
N ASN A 221 -1.61 8.17 -13.67
CA ASN A 221 -2.13 8.97 -14.77
C ASN A 221 -3.39 9.75 -14.37
N ARG A 222 -4.26 9.15 -13.57
CA ARG A 222 -5.43 9.85 -13.00
C ARG A 222 -5.00 10.98 -12.06
N CYS A 223 -4.04 10.71 -11.17
CA CYS A 223 -3.51 11.73 -10.25
C CYS A 223 -2.80 12.87 -10.98
N PHE A 224 -2.23 12.62 -12.17
CA PHE A 224 -1.57 13.64 -12.99
C PHE A 224 -2.51 14.75 -13.45
N THR A 225 -3.80 14.47 -13.57
CA THR A 225 -4.82 15.43 -14.00
C THR A 225 -5.43 16.24 -12.84
N LEU A 226 -5.10 15.90 -11.60
CA LEU A 226 -5.61 16.60 -10.43
C LEU A 226 -4.93 17.95 -10.24
N ASN A 227 -5.72 18.97 -9.91
CA ASN A 227 -5.20 20.30 -9.54
C ASN A 227 -4.85 20.32 -8.05
N ILE A 228 -3.63 19.88 -7.69
CA ILE A 228 -3.18 19.71 -6.30
C ILE A 228 -2.01 20.62 -5.99
N ALA A 229 -2.14 21.42 -4.93
CA ALA A 229 -1.10 22.29 -4.40
C ALA A 229 -0.25 21.61 -3.31
N LYS A 230 -0.86 20.71 -2.53
CA LYS A 230 -0.19 20.02 -1.42
C LYS A 230 -0.58 18.54 -1.40
N THR A 231 0.43 17.67 -1.43
CA THR A 231 0.23 16.21 -1.29
C THR A 231 0.90 15.71 -0.01
N PHE A 232 0.15 14.99 0.76
CA PHE A 232 0.50 14.36 2.04
C PHE A 232 0.67 12.86 1.82
N SER A 233 1.93 12.40 1.78
CA SER A 233 2.29 10.99 1.55
C SER A 233 2.36 10.21 2.84
N GLY A 234 2.17 8.88 2.78
CA GLY A 234 2.39 7.98 3.91
C GLY A 234 3.83 8.02 4.43
N HIS A 235 4.80 8.39 3.59
CA HIS A 235 6.21 8.55 3.98
C HIS A 235 6.82 9.83 3.41
N GLY A 236 7.82 10.36 4.14
CA GLY A 236 8.62 11.50 3.68
C GLY A 236 7.96 12.87 3.88
N PRO A 237 8.43 13.89 3.15
CA PRO A 237 7.95 15.26 3.28
C PRO A 237 6.65 15.51 2.49
N VAL A 238 5.98 16.62 2.79
CA VAL A 238 4.88 17.14 1.96
C VAL A 238 5.41 17.47 0.54
N ILE A 239 4.62 17.10 -0.47
CA ILE A 239 4.96 17.30 -1.88
C ILE A 239 4.18 18.50 -2.40
N HIS A 240 4.88 19.48 -2.98
CA HIS A 240 4.28 20.68 -3.59
C HIS A 240 4.30 20.62 -5.13
N ASN A 241 4.98 19.65 -5.70
CA ASN A 241 5.08 19.45 -7.14
C ASN A 241 4.71 17.99 -7.48
N LEU A 242 3.42 17.70 -7.39
CA LEU A 242 2.88 16.35 -7.60
C LEU A 242 3.23 15.80 -8.99
N THR A 243 3.06 16.62 -10.02
CA THR A 243 3.31 16.27 -11.42
C THR A 243 4.74 15.79 -11.66
N GLU A 244 5.73 16.49 -11.10
CA GLU A 244 7.14 16.12 -11.23
C GLU A 244 7.45 14.77 -10.57
N VAL A 245 6.90 14.55 -9.38
CA VAL A 245 7.08 13.29 -8.66
C VAL A 245 6.43 12.12 -9.42
N ILE A 246 5.23 12.31 -9.98
CA ILE A 246 4.58 11.30 -10.83
C ILE A 246 5.46 10.98 -12.04
N GLN A 247 5.98 11.98 -12.74
CA GLN A 247 6.86 11.77 -13.88
C GLN A 247 8.13 11.00 -13.50
N GLU A 248 8.69 11.29 -12.32
CA GLU A 248 9.83 10.54 -11.81
C GLU A 248 9.48 9.07 -11.55
N GLN A 249 8.33 8.78 -10.94
CA GLN A 249 7.86 7.41 -10.72
C GLN A 249 7.72 6.65 -12.05
N LEU A 250 7.11 7.27 -13.05
CA LEU A 250 6.96 6.66 -14.39
C LEU A 250 8.33 6.40 -15.05
N ARG A 251 9.29 7.34 -14.97
CA ARG A 251 10.67 7.11 -15.45
C ARG A 251 11.37 5.95 -14.74
N ARG A 252 11.16 5.80 -13.44
CA ARG A 252 11.72 4.68 -12.65
C ARG A 252 11.13 3.34 -13.08
N ILE A 253 9.84 3.28 -13.40
CA ILE A 253 9.18 2.08 -13.93
C ILE A 253 9.82 1.69 -15.27
N GLU A 254 9.97 2.63 -16.20
CA GLU A 254 10.62 2.37 -17.50
C GLU A 254 12.07 1.90 -17.36
N HIS A 255 12.81 2.48 -16.45
CA HIS A 255 14.18 2.03 -16.17
C HIS A 255 14.23 0.59 -15.65
N ARG A 256 13.30 0.21 -14.76
CA ARG A 256 13.19 -1.17 -14.24
C ARG A 256 12.77 -2.14 -15.34
N ALA A 257 11.81 -1.79 -16.18
CA ALA A 257 11.40 -2.58 -17.33
C ALA A 257 12.59 -2.87 -18.28
N LYS A 258 13.39 -1.85 -18.60
CA LYS A 258 14.62 -2.01 -19.40
C LYS A 258 15.64 -2.96 -18.75
N ARG A 259 15.74 -2.95 -17.41
CA ARG A 259 16.65 -3.88 -16.70
C ARG A 259 16.17 -5.33 -16.83
N VAL A 260 14.87 -5.60 -16.68
CA VAL A 260 14.29 -6.94 -16.87
C VAL A 260 14.53 -7.42 -18.30
N LYS A 261 14.29 -6.56 -19.30
CA LYS A 261 14.54 -6.90 -20.72
C LYS A 261 15.98 -7.26 -21.00
N ARG A 262 16.96 -6.54 -20.40
CA ARG A 262 18.39 -6.89 -20.56
C ARG A 262 18.72 -8.28 -20.03
N VAL A 263 18.14 -8.65 -18.89
CA VAL A 263 18.30 -10.01 -18.32
C VAL A 263 17.70 -11.07 -19.24
N LEU A 264 16.61 -10.77 -19.92
CA LEU A 264 15.92 -11.69 -20.83
C LEU A 264 16.50 -11.74 -22.24
N ALA A 265 17.48 -10.89 -22.61
CA ALA A 265 17.92 -10.68 -24.01
C ALA A 265 18.27 -11.97 -24.76
N ASN A 266 18.90 -12.96 -24.10
CA ASN A 266 19.28 -14.23 -24.70
C ASN A 266 18.84 -15.44 -23.85
N HIS A 267 17.84 -15.24 -22.99
CA HIS A 267 17.44 -16.24 -22.02
C HIS A 267 15.94 -16.55 -22.09
N CYS A 268 15.64 -17.81 -21.76
CA CYS A 268 14.31 -18.27 -21.45
C CYS A 268 14.37 -18.89 -20.05
N ILE A 269 14.03 -18.11 -19.04
CA ILE A 269 14.29 -18.40 -17.63
C ILE A 269 13.07 -18.14 -16.74
N THR A 270 13.12 -18.67 -15.53
CA THR A 270 12.05 -18.48 -14.54
C THR A 270 12.05 -17.06 -13.96
N GLY A 271 10.96 -16.65 -13.34
CA GLY A 271 10.92 -15.39 -12.62
C GLY A 271 11.93 -15.33 -11.47
N PHE A 272 12.19 -16.44 -10.81
CA PHE A 272 13.19 -16.50 -9.74
C PHE A 272 14.62 -16.33 -10.27
N ASP A 273 14.97 -16.91 -11.44
CA ASP A 273 16.27 -16.66 -12.07
C ASP A 273 16.45 -15.16 -12.38
N ILE A 274 15.39 -14.49 -12.86
CA ILE A 274 15.42 -13.03 -13.09
C ILE A 274 15.72 -12.28 -11.79
N ILE A 275 15.07 -12.65 -10.68
CA ILE A 275 15.34 -12.05 -9.36
C ILE A 275 16.81 -12.22 -8.98
N GLN A 276 17.38 -13.42 -9.13
CA GLN A 276 18.76 -13.69 -8.77
C GLN A 276 19.74 -12.84 -9.60
N LEU A 277 19.48 -12.67 -10.89
CA LEU A 277 20.30 -11.85 -11.78
C LEU A 277 20.17 -10.34 -11.50
N LEU A 278 18.98 -9.86 -11.14
CA LEU A 278 18.74 -8.44 -10.87
C LEU A 278 19.19 -7.97 -9.49
N TYR A 279 19.02 -8.83 -8.47
CA TYR A 279 19.14 -8.41 -7.07
C TYR A 279 20.22 -9.17 -6.30
N SER A 280 20.94 -10.12 -6.94
CA SER A 280 21.98 -10.93 -6.31
C SER A 280 21.48 -11.56 -5.00
N LYS A 281 22.26 -11.51 -3.91
CA LYS A 281 21.88 -12.09 -2.61
C LYS A 281 20.85 -11.26 -1.81
N ARG A 282 20.55 -10.03 -2.24
CA ARG A 282 19.62 -9.12 -1.52
C ARG A 282 18.18 -9.64 -1.43
N TYR A 283 17.75 -10.43 -2.42
CA TYR A 283 16.41 -11.03 -2.43
C TYR A 283 16.08 -11.86 -1.18
N LYS A 284 17.10 -12.43 -0.52
CA LYS A 284 16.91 -13.23 0.70
C LYS A 284 16.34 -12.44 1.86
N GLN A 285 16.51 -11.12 1.88
CA GLN A 285 16.04 -10.25 2.95
C GLN A 285 14.53 -9.94 2.83
N SER A 286 13.98 -9.99 1.61
CA SER A 286 12.59 -9.62 1.33
C SER A 286 12.08 -10.32 0.07
N LEU A 287 12.09 -11.64 0.06
CA LEU A 287 11.74 -12.45 -1.13
C LEU A 287 10.36 -12.05 -1.69
N GLY A 288 9.35 -11.88 -0.83
CA GLY A 288 8.00 -11.49 -1.25
C GLY A 288 7.96 -10.16 -2.02
N LEU A 289 8.73 -9.16 -1.57
CA LEU A 289 8.84 -7.88 -2.26
C LEU A 289 9.46 -8.04 -3.66
N PHE A 290 10.57 -8.77 -3.76
CA PHE A 290 11.26 -8.96 -5.06
C PHE A 290 10.45 -9.82 -6.04
N VAL A 291 9.68 -10.80 -5.53
CA VAL A 291 8.72 -11.55 -6.36
C VAL A 291 7.64 -10.59 -6.87
N SER A 292 7.02 -9.79 -5.98
CA SER A 292 5.98 -8.83 -6.37
C SER A 292 6.49 -7.82 -7.40
N GLU A 293 7.65 -7.21 -7.18
CA GLU A 293 8.25 -6.24 -8.09
C GLU A 293 8.58 -6.86 -9.47
N THR A 294 9.20 -8.05 -9.48
CA THR A 294 9.62 -8.69 -10.74
C THR A 294 8.43 -9.20 -11.53
N LEU A 295 7.47 -9.85 -10.88
CA LEU A 295 6.26 -10.34 -11.54
C LEU A 295 5.42 -9.18 -12.10
N SER A 296 5.30 -8.08 -11.35
CA SER A 296 4.59 -6.90 -11.83
C SER A 296 5.26 -6.25 -13.06
N MET A 297 6.61 -6.26 -13.13
CA MET A 297 7.32 -5.82 -14.33
C MET A 297 7.11 -6.78 -15.51
N LEU A 298 7.06 -8.08 -15.26
CA LEU A 298 6.77 -9.08 -16.29
C LEU A 298 5.33 -8.94 -16.79
N ASP A 299 4.36 -8.69 -15.91
CA ASP A 299 2.98 -8.38 -16.29
C ASP A 299 2.91 -7.17 -17.25
N LEU A 300 3.65 -6.10 -16.94
CA LEU A 300 3.74 -4.90 -17.79
C LEU A 300 4.34 -5.22 -19.17
N LEU A 301 5.45 -5.98 -19.19
CA LEU A 301 6.12 -6.33 -20.45
C LEU A 301 5.30 -7.32 -21.29
N ILE A 302 4.53 -8.19 -20.66
CA ILE A 302 3.58 -9.10 -21.35
C ILE A 302 2.43 -8.29 -21.94
N GLU A 303 1.86 -7.33 -21.21
CA GLU A 303 0.81 -6.44 -21.70
C GLU A 303 1.27 -5.63 -22.91
N ARG A 304 2.53 -5.19 -22.90
CA ARG A 304 3.17 -4.49 -24.02
C ARG A 304 3.57 -5.42 -25.17
N LYS A 305 3.33 -6.73 -25.06
CA LYS A 305 3.75 -7.75 -26.03
C LYS A 305 5.26 -7.79 -26.28
N GLU A 306 6.06 -7.38 -25.29
CA GLU A 306 7.52 -7.40 -25.36
C GLU A 306 8.10 -8.69 -24.75
N VAL A 307 7.34 -9.39 -23.88
CA VAL A 307 7.72 -10.65 -23.23
C VAL A 307 6.62 -11.68 -23.44
N LEU A 308 7.03 -12.93 -23.66
CA LEU A 308 6.15 -14.10 -23.65
C LEU A 308 6.43 -14.93 -22.39
N ALA A 309 5.34 -15.40 -21.78
CA ALA A 309 5.38 -16.41 -20.74
C ALA A 309 4.84 -17.75 -21.24
N HIS A 310 5.49 -18.84 -20.86
CA HIS A 310 4.97 -20.18 -21.12
C HIS A 310 5.18 -21.05 -19.87
N LYS A 311 4.21 -21.93 -19.62
CA LYS A 311 4.24 -22.81 -18.45
C LYS A 311 4.80 -24.19 -18.83
N ARG A 312 5.81 -24.67 -18.08
CA ARG A 312 6.39 -26.01 -18.22
C ARG A 312 6.47 -26.66 -16.85
N ASN A 313 5.87 -27.84 -16.70
CA ASN A 313 5.82 -28.58 -15.42
C ASN A 313 5.33 -27.70 -14.23
N GLY A 314 4.33 -26.85 -14.46
CA GLY A 314 3.78 -25.97 -13.44
C GLY A 314 4.56 -24.67 -13.19
N ILE A 315 5.76 -24.50 -13.78
CA ILE A 315 6.63 -23.32 -13.62
C ILE A 315 6.55 -22.44 -14.85
N LEU A 316 6.53 -21.11 -14.65
CA LEU A 316 6.52 -20.10 -15.70
C LEU A 316 7.93 -19.72 -16.12
N PHE A 317 8.15 -19.75 -17.43
CA PHE A 317 9.39 -19.30 -18.08
C PHE A 317 9.08 -18.07 -18.94
N TYR A 318 9.99 -17.13 -18.95
CA TYR A 318 9.85 -15.85 -19.63
C TYR A 318 10.96 -15.66 -20.68
N ARG A 319 10.60 -15.10 -21.84
CA ARG A 319 11.55 -14.72 -22.89
C ARG A 319 11.10 -13.47 -23.62
N LEU A 320 12.01 -12.77 -24.25
CA LEU A 320 11.64 -11.65 -25.13
C LEU A 320 10.89 -12.16 -26.37
N VAL A 321 9.98 -11.31 -26.85
CA VAL A 321 9.43 -11.44 -28.22
C VAL A 321 10.57 -11.10 -29.19
N LYS A 322 10.77 -11.97 -30.19
CA LYS A 322 11.73 -11.73 -31.27
C LYS A 322 11.17 -10.78 -32.29
#